data_64902f8d9ac415ef44a04909742c01e3
#
_entry.id   64902f8d9ac415ef44a04909742c01e3
#
_cell.length_a   1.000
_cell.length_b   1.000
_cell.length_c   1.000
_cell.angle_alpha   90.00
_cell.angle_beta   90.00
_cell.angle_gamma   90.00
#
_symmetry.space_group_name_H-M   'P 1'
#
loop_
_entity.id
_entity.type
_entity.pdbx_description
1 polymer ?
#
loop_
_entity_poly.entity_id
_entity_poly.type
_entity_poly.pdbx_seq_one_letter_code
_entity_poly.pdbx_strand_id
1 'polypeptide(L)'
;MSTTADIKAPAPPQPQQQQKMPGATSHMNPSPDHGETSYKGSGRLQGCAAIITGGDSGIGRAVAIAYAREGADVLISYFDEHDDAQETARWVTEAGRKAILVSGDIKQEAHCQELVERALEAFGRLDILVNNAAHQASFAKLEDISAEEWDVTFRTNVHSMFYLCKAAVPRMEPGSAIINTSSINAKSPSPTLLAYATTKGAIANFTAGLAQFIADRGIRVNAVAPGPIWTPLIPSTMPPEAVEGFGGNTPLGRAGQPAELAGVYVMLASNDSSYMTGALVPVTGGRPML
;
A
#
# COMPACT_ATOMS: atom_id res chain seq x y z
N MET A 1 6.72 -31.25 4.32
CA MET A 1 6.75 -30.07 5.20
C MET A 1 5.78 -29.07 4.62
N SER A 2 4.74 -28.67 5.36
CA SER A 2 3.78 -27.67 4.89
C SER A 2 4.51 -26.33 4.72
N THR A 3 4.51 -25.79 3.51
CA THR A 3 5.14 -24.51 3.16
C THR A 3 4.16 -23.35 3.24
N THR A 4 2.93 -23.59 3.69
CA THR A 4 1.94 -22.55 3.91
C THR A 4 2.26 -21.86 5.24
N ALA A 5 2.58 -20.56 5.19
CA ALA A 5 2.66 -19.73 6.38
C ALA A 5 1.31 -19.80 7.11
N ASP A 6 1.35 -19.98 8.45
CA ASP A 6 0.16 -19.97 9.30
C ASP A 6 -0.37 -18.52 9.44
N ILE A 7 -0.87 -17.97 8.34
CA ILE A 7 -1.50 -16.66 8.34
C ILE A 7 -2.88 -16.79 8.99
N LYS A 8 -3.04 -16.14 10.14
CA LYS A 8 -4.33 -16.11 10.85
C LYS A 8 -5.28 -15.18 10.11
N ALA A 9 -6.16 -15.75 9.33
CA ALA A 9 -7.12 -15.01 8.53
C ALA A 9 -8.56 -15.45 8.87
N PRO A 10 -9.15 -14.88 9.93
CA PRO A 10 -10.51 -15.22 10.36
C PRO A 10 -11.53 -14.89 9.29
N ALA A 11 -12.50 -15.78 9.11
CA ALA A 11 -13.66 -15.57 8.25
C ALA A 11 -14.71 -14.69 8.96
N PRO A 12 -15.55 -13.93 8.23
CA PRO A 12 -16.69 -13.23 8.81
C PRO A 12 -17.73 -14.22 9.40
N PRO A 13 -18.59 -13.78 10.34
CA PRO A 13 -18.74 -12.38 10.75
C PRO A 13 -17.61 -11.89 11.64
N GLN A 14 -17.13 -10.66 11.36
CA GLN A 14 -16.22 -9.95 12.24
C GLN A 14 -17.01 -9.17 13.30
N PRO A 15 -16.42 -8.83 14.46
CA PRO A 15 -17.04 -7.89 15.38
C PRO A 15 -17.36 -6.56 14.69
N GLN A 16 -18.54 -6.02 14.91
CA GLN A 16 -18.87 -4.66 14.46
C GLN A 16 -17.93 -3.67 15.15
N GLN A 17 -17.27 -2.82 14.39
CA GLN A 17 -16.35 -1.84 14.91
C GLN A 17 -16.29 -0.62 13.99
N GLN A 18 -15.95 0.53 14.57
CA GLN A 18 -15.75 1.76 13.85
C GLN A 18 -14.62 2.55 14.50
N GLN A 19 -13.82 3.22 13.68
CA GLN A 19 -12.72 4.07 14.11
C GLN A 19 -12.82 5.44 13.44
N LYS A 20 -12.16 6.43 14.02
CA LYS A 20 -11.94 7.71 13.33
C LYS A 20 -10.83 7.53 12.29
N MET A 21 -11.00 8.14 11.10
CA MET A 21 -9.92 8.17 10.10
C MET A 21 -8.68 8.89 10.63
N PRO A 22 -7.49 8.34 10.27
CA PRO A 22 -7.24 7.25 9.33
C PRO A 22 -7.32 5.83 9.92
N GLY A 23 -7.56 5.67 11.20
CA GLY A 23 -7.67 4.39 11.90
C GLY A 23 -6.33 3.85 12.42
N ALA A 24 -6.35 3.16 13.55
CA ALA A 24 -5.18 2.59 14.21
C ALA A 24 -5.23 1.06 14.26
N THR A 25 -4.10 0.42 14.04
CA THR A 25 -3.96 -1.05 14.08
C THR A 25 -4.31 -1.62 15.44
N SER A 26 -3.91 -0.94 16.51
CA SER A 26 -4.17 -1.37 17.90
C SER A 26 -5.65 -1.45 18.27
N HIS A 27 -6.52 -0.76 17.54
CA HIS A 27 -7.96 -0.78 17.75
C HIS A 27 -8.68 -1.81 16.87
N MET A 28 -7.96 -2.57 16.04
CA MET A 28 -8.56 -3.61 15.19
C MET A 28 -8.89 -4.86 15.99
N ASN A 29 -10.09 -5.40 15.77
CA ASN A 29 -10.50 -6.68 16.32
C ASN A 29 -11.19 -7.53 15.23
N PRO A 30 -10.62 -8.69 14.83
CA PRO A 30 -9.30 -9.20 15.22
C PRO A 30 -8.14 -8.32 14.73
N SER A 31 -6.98 -8.43 15.38
CA SER A 31 -5.77 -7.76 14.91
C SER A 31 -5.36 -8.31 13.54
N PRO A 32 -5.01 -7.45 12.57
CA PRO A 32 -4.50 -7.89 11.28
C PRO A 32 -3.10 -8.54 11.39
N ASP A 33 -2.81 -9.47 10.50
CA ASP A 33 -1.48 -10.07 10.34
C ASP A 33 -0.71 -9.28 9.27
N HIS A 34 0.42 -8.68 9.65
CA HIS A 34 1.31 -7.96 8.73
C HIS A 34 2.57 -8.76 8.38
N GLY A 35 2.68 -10.00 8.87
CA GLY A 35 3.84 -10.85 8.66
C GLY A 35 4.89 -10.78 9.77
N GLU A 36 4.56 -10.20 10.94
CA GLU A 36 5.47 -10.01 12.07
C GLU A 36 6.16 -11.32 12.48
N THR A 37 5.48 -12.44 12.37
CA THR A 37 6.01 -13.76 12.70
C THR A 37 6.01 -14.74 11.52
N SER A 38 5.16 -14.50 10.51
CA SER A 38 4.91 -15.42 9.41
C SER A 38 5.80 -15.18 8.18
N TYR A 39 6.21 -13.94 7.90
CA TYR A 39 7.06 -13.63 6.75
C TYR A 39 8.53 -13.95 7.04
N LYS A 40 9.16 -14.71 6.13
CA LYS A 40 10.60 -15.03 6.16
C LYS A 40 11.26 -14.49 4.89
N GLY A 41 12.25 -13.63 5.06
CA GLY A 41 13.02 -13.08 3.95
C GLY A 41 14.02 -14.09 3.37
N SER A 42 14.44 -13.83 2.14
CA SER A 42 15.44 -14.59 1.39
C SER A 42 16.54 -13.71 0.78
N GLY A 43 16.56 -12.43 1.11
CA GLY A 43 17.59 -11.47 0.67
C GLY A 43 17.38 -10.89 -0.74
N ARG A 44 16.15 -10.93 -1.27
CA ARG A 44 15.83 -10.45 -2.63
C ARG A 44 16.01 -8.95 -2.84
N LEU A 45 16.01 -8.15 -1.76
CA LEU A 45 16.15 -6.70 -1.79
C LEU A 45 17.40 -6.25 -1.04
N GLN A 46 18.42 -7.09 -0.97
CA GLN A 46 19.64 -6.81 -0.22
C GLN A 46 20.31 -5.52 -0.68
N GLY A 47 20.45 -4.56 0.26
CA GLY A 47 21.11 -3.28 0.02
C GLY A 47 20.27 -2.25 -0.74
N CYS A 48 18.99 -2.53 -1.00
CA CYS A 48 18.04 -1.56 -1.56
C CYS A 48 17.58 -0.57 -0.49
N ALA A 49 17.10 0.59 -0.95
CA ALA A 49 16.43 1.60 -0.16
C ALA A 49 15.03 1.87 -0.71
N ALA A 50 14.03 1.88 0.16
CA ALA A 50 12.62 2.03 -0.21
C ALA A 50 11.94 3.20 0.50
N ILE A 51 11.04 3.89 -0.20
CA ILE A 51 10.03 4.78 0.39
C ILE A 51 8.68 4.06 0.32
N ILE A 52 7.94 4.02 1.44
CA ILE A 52 6.59 3.44 1.50
C ILE A 52 5.65 4.48 2.11
N THR A 53 4.68 4.96 1.33
CA THR A 53 3.63 5.85 1.87
C THR A 53 2.52 5.05 2.53
N GLY A 54 2.00 5.54 3.68
CA GLY A 54 1.10 4.75 4.53
C GLY A 54 1.79 3.48 5.02
N GLY A 55 3.09 3.59 5.34
CA GLY A 55 3.92 2.47 5.79
C GLY A 55 3.73 2.11 7.27
N ASP A 56 2.95 2.89 7.99
CA ASP A 56 2.66 2.77 9.42
C ASP A 56 1.74 1.58 9.74
N SER A 57 0.79 1.26 8.86
CA SER A 57 -0.28 0.29 9.12
C SER A 57 -0.66 -0.51 7.88
N GLY A 58 -1.56 -1.47 8.04
CA GLY A 58 -2.19 -2.23 6.96
C GLY A 58 -1.19 -2.82 5.96
N ILE A 59 -1.48 -2.65 4.67
CA ILE A 59 -0.64 -3.17 3.58
C ILE A 59 0.76 -2.56 3.63
N GLY A 60 0.86 -1.24 3.90
CA GLY A 60 2.15 -0.55 3.96
C GLY A 60 3.07 -1.10 5.04
N ARG A 61 2.56 -1.39 6.24
CA ARG A 61 3.32 -2.06 7.32
C ARG A 61 3.80 -3.45 6.87
N ALA A 62 2.93 -4.25 6.26
CA ALA A 62 3.32 -5.59 5.80
C ALA A 62 4.42 -5.53 4.73
N VAL A 63 4.35 -4.57 3.82
CA VAL A 63 5.40 -4.31 2.82
C VAL A 63 6.70 -3.86 3.49
N ALA A 64 6.65 -2.95 4.48
CA ALA A 64 7.82 -2.47 5.20
C ALA A 64 8.55 -3.62 5.93
N ILE A 65 7.80 -4.47 6.65
CA ILE A 65 8.34 -5.65 7.33
C ILE A 65 8.98 -6.62 6.32
N ALA A 66 8.29 -6.92 5.23
CA ALA A 66 8.81 -7.84 4.21
C ALA A 66 10.06 -7.27 3.55
N TYR A 67 10.08 -6.00 3.17
CA TYR A 67 11.23 -5.35 2.54
C TYR A 67 12.45 -5.35 3.45
N ALA A 68 12.25 -5.05 4.73
CA ALA A 68 13.35 -5.10 5.70
C ALA A 68 13.92 -6.53 5.84
N ARG A 69 13.08 -7.54 5.90
CA ARG A 69 13.51 -8.95 5.96
C ARG A 69 14.14 -9.44 4.67
N GLU A 70 13.81 -8.83 3.55
CA GLU A 70 14.50 -9.06 2.27
C GLU A 70 15.79 -8.25 2.12
N GLY A 71 16.13 -7.40 3.08
CA GLY A 71 17.41 -6.70 3.16
C GLY A 71 17.38 -5.23 2.74
N ALA A 72 16.21 -4.61 2.60
CA ALA A 72 16.08 -3.19 2.24
C ALA A 72 15.99 -2.29 3.48
N ASP A 73 16.55 -1.08 3.39
CA ASP A 73 16.31 0.02 4.30
C ASP A 73 15.00 0.72 3.92
N VAL A 74 14.22 1.19 4.90
CA VAL A 74 12.84 1.67 4.65
C VAL A 74 12.60 3.05 5.26
N LEU A 75 12.17 4.00 4.42
CA LEU A 75 11.51 5.22 4.87
C LEU A 75 10.00 4.97 4.93
N ILE A 76 9.44 5.13 6.12
CA ILE A 76 8.02 4.98 6.43
C ILE A 76 7.41 6.38 6.45
N SER A 77 6.63 6.71 5.43
CA SER A 77 5.84 7.95 5.41
C SER A 77 4.43 7.65 5.92
N TYR A 78 3.93 8.48 6.83
CA TYR A 78 2.62 8.35 7.48
C TYR A 78 2.01 9.74 7.76
N PHE A 79 0.73 9.80 8.10
CA PHE A 79 0.08 11.07 8.35
C PHE A 79 0.29 11.54 9.79
N ASP A 80 -0.37 10.93 10.78
CA ASP A 80 -0.31 11.31 12.20
C ASP A 80 -0.37 10.11 13.18
N GLU A 81 -0.37 8.85 12.67
CA GLU A 81 -0.41 7.62 13.45
C GLU A 81 0.98 7.25 14.01
N HIS A 82 1.50 8.07 14.94
CA HIS A 82 2.87 7.94 15.44
C HIS A 82 3.17 6.59 16.09
N ASP A 83 2.24 6.04 16.88
CA ASP A 83 2.43 4.75 17.57
C ASP A 83 2.51 3.60 16.57
N ASP A 84 1.64 3.58 15.56
CA ASP A 84 1.65 2.60 14.48
C ASP A 84 2.95 2.67 13.66
N ALA A 85 3.41 3.88 13.36
CA ALA A 85 4.67 4.10 12.64
C ALA A 85 5.89 3.64 13.45
N GLN A 86 5.92 3.92 14.75
CA GLN A 86 6.99 3.44 15.65
C GLN A 86 7.03 1.92 15.72
N GLU A 87 5.86 1.27 15.82
CA GLU A 87 5.78 -0.19 15.82
C GLU A 87 6.32 -0.77 14.51
N THR A 88 5.97 -0.18 13.37
CA THR A 88 6.52 -0.61 12.07
C THR A 88 8.03 -0.42 12.01
N ALA A 89 8.55 0.72 12.48
CA ALA A 89 9.98 0.98 12.53
C ALA A 89 10.73 -0.01 13.42
N ARG A 90 10.12 -0.42 14.55
CA ARG A 90 10.66 -1.47 15.42
C ARG A 90 10.89 -2.77 14.66
N TRP A 91 9.91 -3.24 13.90
CA TRP A 91 10.02 -4.46 13.10
C TRP A 91 11.08 -4.36 11.98
N VAL A 92 11.20 -3.20 11.34
CA VAL A 92 12.27 -2.94 10.36
C VAL A 92 13.64 -3.02 11.03
N THR A 93 13.78 -2.41 12.21
CA THR A 93 15.04 -2.40 12.97
C THR A 93 15.40 -3.80 13.49
N GLU A 94 14.42 -4.57 13.98
CA GLU A 94 14.62 -5.96 14.39
C GLU A 94 15.08 -6.88 13.25
N ALA A 95 14.71 -6.54 12.01
CA ALA A 95 15.24 -7.21 10.81
C ALA A 95 16.69 -6.79 10.46
N GLY A 96 17.33 -5.92 11.29
CA GLY A 96 18.69 -5.42 11.07
C GLY A 96 18.78 -4.34 9.99
N ARG A 97 17.68 -3.65 9.68
CA ARG A 97 17.65 -2.60 8.65
C ARG A 97 17.40 -1.21 9.26
N LYS A 98 17.72 -0.17 8.49
CA LYS A 98 17.43 1.21 8.90
C LYS A 98 15.97 1.54 8.64
N ALA A 99 15.31 2.14 9.63
CA ALA A 99 13.99 2.72 9.52
C ALA A 99 14.06 4.24 9.68
N ILE A 100 13.45 4.99 8.79
CA ILE A 100 13.26 6.45 8.90
C ILE A 100 11.77 6.73 8.94
N LEU A 101 11.33 7.46 9.95
CA LEU A 101 9.94 7.89 10.11
C LEU A 101 9.78 9.33 9.66
N VAL A 102 8.85 9.58 8.75
CA VAL A 102 8.53 10.93 8.27
C VAL A 102 7.01 11.10 8.26
N SER A 103 6.52 11.90 9.22
CA SER A 103 5.10 12.27 9.28
C SER A 103 4.82 13.49 8.41
N GLY A 104 3.64 13.53 7.80
CA GLY A 104 3.18 14.69 7.05
C GLY A 104 2.11 14.38 6.01
N ASP A 105 1.62 15.43 5.38
CA ASP A 105 0.51 15.36 4.44
C ASP A 105 1.01 15.26 2.99
N ILE A 106 0.90 14.08 2.40
CA ILE A 106 1.30 13.81 1.02
C ILE A 106 0.47 14.56 -0.04
N LYS A 107 -0.63 15.21 0.33
CA LYS A 107 -1.36 16.13 -0.56
C LYS A 107 -0.53 17.35 -0.93
N GLN A 108 0.55 17.62 -0.18
CA GLN A 108 1.47 18.73 -0.39
C GLN A 108 2.67 18.27 -1.23
N GLU A 109 2.86 18.88 -2.41
CA GLU A 109 3.99 18.53 -3.30
C GLU A 109 5.36 18.69 -2.61
N ALA A 110 5.51 19.75 -1.81
CA ALA A 110 6.75 20.01 -1.07
C ALA A 110 7.09 18.87 -0.09
N HIS A 111 6.08 18.31 0.61
CA HIS A 111 6.30 17.17 1.49
C HIS A 111 6.70 15.90 0.70
N CYS A 112 6.09 15.67 -0.46
CA CYS A 112 6.50 14.57 -1.34
C CYS A 112 7.96 14.69 -1.81
N GLN A 113 8.43 15.91 -2.07
CA GLN A 113 9.84 16.19 -2.38
C GLN A 113 10.75 15.92 -1.17
N GLU A 114 10.35 16.39 0.02
CA GLU A 114 11.06 16.15 1.28
C GLU A 114 11.26 14.64 1.54
N LEU A 115 10.24 13.79 1.31
CA LEU A 115 10.36 12.33 1.48
C LEU A 115 11.50 11.76 0.66
N VAL A 116 11.64 12.18 -0.59
CA VAL A 116 12.71 11.71 -1.48
C VAL A 116 14.09 12.21 -1.00
N GLU A 117 14.18 13.48 -0.59
CA GLU A 117 15.42 14.05 -0.06
C GLU A 117 15.86 13.34 1.22
N ARG A 118 14.94 13.11 2.15
CA ARG A 118 15.21 12.39 3.41
C ARG A 118 15.67 10.95 3.18
N ALA A 119 15.10 10.25 2.19
CA ALA A 119 15.56 8.91 1.84
C ALA A 119 16.99 8.93 1.28
N LEU A 120 17.31 9.87 0.41
CA LEU A 120 18.65 10.03 -0.15
C LEU A 120 19.69 10.43 0.90
N GLU A 121 19.34 11.34 1.82
CA GLU A 121 20.21 11.70 2.94
C GLU A 121 20.52 10.52 3.87
N ALA A 122 19.48 9.72 4.19
CA ALA A 122 19.62 8.63 5.15
C ALA A 122 20.27 7.37 4.57
N PHE A 123 20.01 7.07 3.29
CA PHE A 123 20.40 5.80 2.65
C PHE A 123 21.42 5.97 1.53
N GLY A 124 21.60 7.18 1.00
CA GLY A 124 22.50 7.47 -0.14
C GLY A 124 21.94 7.01 -1.50
N ARG A 125 20.74 6.43 -1.53
CA ARG A 125 20.09 5.86 -2.74
C ARG A 125 18.58 5.76 -2.58
N LEU A 126 17.88 5.61 -3.70
CA LEU A 126 16.45 5.27 -3.74
C LEU A 126 16.22 4.26 -4.87
N ASP A 127 15.86 3.03 -4.50
CA ASP A 127 15.65 1.92 -5.46
C ASP A 127 14.19 1.59 -5.64
N ILE A 128 13.36 1.79 -4.60
CA ILE A 128 11.99 1.35 -4.60
C ILE A 128 11.10 2.48 -4.06
N LEU A 129 10.06 2.82 -4.84
CA LEU A 129 8.99 3.71 -4.39
C LEU A 129 7.68 2.95 -4.34
N VAL A 130 7.05 2.87 -3.16
CA VAL A 130 5.72 2.27 -2.96
C VAL A 130 4.71 3.36 -2.65
N ASN A 131 3.87 3.71 -3.62
CA ASN A 131 2.73 4.60 -3.46
C ASN A 131 1.54 3.80 -2.95
N ASN A 132 1.39 3.72 -1.61
CA ASN A 132 0.37 2.88 -0.97
C ASN A 132 -0.65 3.68 -0.18
N ALA A 133 -0.31 4.82 0.41
CA ALA A 133 -1.25 5.64 1.17
C ALA A 133 -2.51 5.95 0.36
N ALA A 134 -3.67 5.91 1.02
CA ALA A 134 -4.94 6.15 0.38
C ALA A 134 -5.96 6.77 1.34
N HIS A 135 -6.84 7.57 0.76
CA HIS A 135 -8.08 8.04 1.38
C HIS A 135 -9.27 7.34 0.73
N GLN A 136 -10.26 6.97 1.53
CA GLN A 136 -11.52 6.37 1.12
C GLN A 136 -12.66 6.94 1.95
N ALA A 137 -13.78 7.20 1.32
CA ALA A 137 -15.04 7.49 2.01
C ALA A 137 -16.21 6.81 1.29
N SER A 138 -17.22 6.38 2.04
CA SER A 138 -18.39 5.67 1.53
C SER A 138 -19.62 6.56 1.57
N PHE A 139 -20.34 6.66 0.45
CA PHE A 139 -21.55 7.46 0.31
C PHE A 139 -22.66 6.64 -0.35
N ALA A 140 -23.89 6.78 0.16
CA ALA A 140 -25.05 6.10 -0.40
C ALA A 140 -25.63 6.81 -1.63
N LYS A 141 -25.43 8.13 -1.76
CA LYS A 141 -25.99 8.96 -2.83
C LYS A 141 -24.92 9.84 -3.43
N LEU A 142 -25.07 10.16 -4.70
CA LEU A 142 -24.14 11.02 -5.43
C LEU A 142 -24.11 12.45 -4.86
N GLU A 143 -25.26 12.99 -4.49
CA GLU A 143 -25.40 14.33 -3.95
C GLU A 143 -24.77 14.52 -2.56
N ASP A 144 -24.47 13.42 -1.84
CA ASP A 144 -23.79 13.45 -0.55
C ASP A 144 -22.26 13.60 -0.69
N ILE A 145 -21.71 13.41 -1.91
CA ILE A 145 -20.27 13.56 -2.17
C ILE A 145 -19.99 15.05 -2.39
N SER A 146 -19.38 15.69 -1.41
CA SER A 146 -19.00 17.09 -1.56
C SER A 146 -17.81 17.26 -2.52
N ALA A 147 -17.65 18.46 -3.08
CA ALA A 147 -16.50 18.80 -3.91
C ALA A 147 -15.18 18.68 -3.12
N GLU A 148 -15.20 19.01 -1.83
CA GLU A 148 -14.05 18.90 -0.93
C GLU A 148 -13.64 17.45 -0.72
N GLU A 149 -14.61 16.55 -0.49
CA GLU A 149 -14.33 15.13 -0.34
C GLU A 149 -13.75 14.52 -1.62
N TRP A 150 -14.33 14.89 -2.77
CA TRP A 150 -13.80 14.51 -4.09
C TRP A 150 -12.34 14.97 -4.25
N ASP A 151 -12.07 16.27 -3.98
CA ASP A 151 -10.73 16.83 -4.09
C ASP A 151 -9.73 16.18 -3.13
N VAL A 152 -10.09 15.97 -1.86
CA VAL A 152 -9.26 15.26 -0.87
C VAL A 152 -8.91 13.86 -1.35
N THR A 153 -9.90 13.11 -1.87
CA THR A 153 -9.68 11.75 -2.38
C THR A 153 -8.68 11.75 -3.56
N PHE A 154 -8.84 12.67 -4.51
CA PHE A 154 -7.90 12.78 -5.65
C PHE A 154 -6.52 13.28 -5.24
N ARG A 155 -6.43 14.27 -4.36
CA ARG A 155 -5.15 14.78 -3.87
C ARG A 155 -4.36 13.71 -3.13
N THR A 156 -5.04 12.93 -2.27
CA THR A 156 -4.38 11.86 -1.51
C THR A 156 -3.97 10.70 -2.41
N ASN A 157 -4.87 10.23 -3.30
CA ASN A 157 -4.64 8.96 -4.00
C ASN A 157 -3.92 9.12 -5.34
N VAL A 158 -4.06 10.27 -6.02
CA VAL A 158 -3.56 10.47 -7.39
C VAL A 158 -2.48 11.54 -7.45
N HIS A 159 -2.72 12.74 -6.89
CA HIS A 159 -1.75 13.82 -6.99
C HIS A 159 -0.48 13.50 -6.22
N SER A 160 -0.60 12.94 -5.00
CA SER A 160 0.56 12.53 -4.20
C SER A 160 1.44 11.51 -4.93
N MET A 161 0.82 10.51 -5.58
CA MET A 161 1.53 9.53 -6.39
C MET A 161 2.30 10.20 -7.54
N PHE A 162 1.67 11.16 -8.23
CA PHE A 162 2.33 11.94 -9.27
C PHE A 162 3.49 12.77 -8.72
N TYR A 163 3.31 13.47 -7.60
CA TYR A 163 4.37 14.29 -6.98
C TYR A 163 5.56 13.44 -6.56
N LEU A 164 5.32 12.29 -5.94
CA LEU A 164 6.37 11.35 -5.54
C LEU A 164 7.10 10.77 -6.74
N CYS A 165 6.40 10.34 -7.79
CA CYS A 165 7.04 9.85 -9.00
C CYS A 165 7.88 10.96 -9.69
N LYS A 166 7.36 12.19 -9.75
CA LYS A 166 8.07 13.35 -10.32
C LYS A 166 9.34 13.67 -9.56
N ALA A 167 9.34 13.56 -8.23
CA ALA A 167 10.51 13.81 -7.38
C ALA A 167 11.50 12.63 -7.42
N ALA A 168 11.00 11.38 -7.39
CA ALA A 168 11.83 10.18 -7.27
C ALA A 168 12.51 9.79 -8.59
N VAL A 169 11.79 9.79 -9.72
CA VAL A 169 12.30 9.29 -11.02
C VAL A 169 13.64 9.92 -11.40
N PRO A 170 13.91 11.24 -11.26
CA PRO A 170 15.21 11.82 -11.57
C PRO A 170 16.37 11.33 -10.68
N ARG A 171 16.07 10.71 -9.55
CA ARG A 171 17.01 10.26 -8.50
C ARG A 171 17.18 8.75 -8.44
N MET A 172 16.36 8.00 -9.21
CA MET A 172 16.38 6.54 -9.27
C MET A 172 17.29 6.08 -10.41
N GLU A 173 18.08 5.04 -10.14
CA GLU A 173 18.98 4.43 -11.11
C GLU A 173 18.31 3.30 -11.90
N PRO A 174 18.84 2.88 -13.05
CA PRO A 174 18.37 1.70 -13.78
C PRO A 174 18.30 0.46 -12.88
N GLY A 175 17.23 -0.33 -13.00
CA GLY A 175 16.94 -1.47 -12.14
C GLY A 175 15.96 -1.15 -11.00
N SER A 176 15.71 0.13 -10.73
CA SER A 176 14.73 0.57 -9.72
C SER A 176 13.29 0.20 -10.08
N ALA A 177 12.41 0.23 -9.08
CA ALA A 177 11.00 -0.12 -9.23
C ALA A 177 10.05 0.88 -8.54
N ILE A 178 8.95 1.21 -9.20
CA ILE A 178 7.82 1.95 -8.64
C ILE A 178 6.63 0.99 -8.56
N ILE A 179 6.01 0.90 -7.39
CA ILE A 179 4.85 0.02 -7.16
C ILE A 179 3.70 0.88 -6.62
N ASN A 180 2.60 0.91 -7.36
CA ASN A 180 1.41 1.66 -7.01
C ASN A 180 0.34 0.72 -6.43
N THR A 181 -0.32 1.12 -5.36
CA THR A 181 -1.46 0.38 -4.79
C THR A 181 -2.76 0.86 -5.42
N SER A 182 -3.23 0.12 -6.42
CA SER A 182 -4.55 0.30 -7.02
C SER A 182 -5.62 -0.42 -6.18
N SER A 183 -6.58 -1.07 -6.79
CA SER A 183 -7.65 -1.86 -6.13
C SER A 183 -8.40 -2.68 -7.18
N ILE A 184 -9.10 -3.73 -6.74
CA ILE A 184 -10.16 -4.36 -7.54
C ILE A 184 -11.19 -3.33 -8.04
N ASN A 185 -11.41 -2.26 -7.28
CA ASN A 185 -12.30 -1.16 -7.64
C ASN A 185 -11.88 -0.41 -8.92
N ALA A 186 -10.65 -0.59 -9.42
CA ALA A 186 -10.24 -0.03 -10.71
C ALA A 186 -10.97 -0.64 -11.91
N LYS A 187 -11.46 -1.87 -11.79
CA LYS A 187 -12.17 -2.62 -12.85
C LYS A 187 -13.60 -3.00 -12.44
N SER A 188 -13.86 -3.19 -11.16
CA SER A 188 -15.17 -3.54 -10.59
C SER A 188 -15.52 -2.56 -9.49
N PRO A 189 -15.90 -1.32 -9.84
CA PRO A 189 -16.13 -0.25 -8.85
C PRO A 189 -17.32 -0.57 -7.95
N SER A 190 -17.14 -0.38 -6.63
CA SER A 190 -18.25 -0.38 -5.68
C SER A 190 -19.05 0.91 -5.84
N PRO A 191 -20.38 0.84 -5.97
CA PRO A 191 -21.22 2.03 -6.12
C PRO A 191 -21.06 3.04 -4.99
N THR A 192 -20.87 2.57 -3.75
CA THR A 192 -20.73 3.44 -2.57
C THR A 192 -19.34 4.08 -2.42
N LEU A 193 -18.37 3.67 -3.24
CA LEU A 193 -16.98 4.15 -3.21
C LEU A 193 -16.61 4.92 -4.48
N LEU A 194 -17.52 5.70 -5.05
CA LEU A 194 -17.36 6.30 -6.38
C LEU A 194 -16.06 7.09 -6.53
N ALA A 195 -15.76 8.04 -5.64
CA ALA A 195 -14.54 8.84 -5.70
C ALA A 195 -13.28 7.97 -5.57
N TYR A 196 -13.25 7.08 -4.58
CA TYR A 196 -12.15 6.13 -4.39
C TYR A 196 -11.94 5.23 -5.62
N ALA A 197 -12.98 4.59 -6.11
CA ALA A 197 -12.92 3.70 -7.28
C ALA A 197 -12.38 4.42 -8.52
N THR A 198 -12.82 5.67 -8.73
CA THR A 198 -12.33 6.51 -9.83
C THR A 198 -10.83 6.76 -9.71
N THR A 199 -10.33 7.08 -8.50
CA THR A 199 -8.88 7.24 -8.28
C THR A 199 -8.11 5.94 -8.51
N LYS A 200 -8.68 4.77 -8.17
CA LYS A 200 -8.00 3.48 -8.39
C LYS A 200 -7.94 3.09 -9.87
N GLY A 201 -8.93 3.49 -10.66
CA GLY A 201 -8.87 3.43 -12.13
C GLY A 201 -7.80 4.36 -12.70
N ALA A 202 -7.72 5.59 -12.20
CA ALA A 202 -6.68 6.55 -12.58
C ALA A 202 -5.27 6.04 -12.29
N ILE A 203 -5.04 5.42 -11.10
CA ILE A 203 -3.76 4.81 -10.72
C ILE A 203 -3.38 3.68 -11.70
N ALA A 204 -4.31 2.82 -12.08
CA ALA A 204 -4.04 1.74 -13.03
C ALA A 204 -3.61 2.29 -14.40
N ASN A 205 -4.29 3.29 -14.91
CA ASN A 205 -3.94 3.96 -16.16
C ASN A 205 -2.60 4.70 -16.08
N PHE A 206 -2.38 5.47 -15.01
CA PHE A 206 -1.11 6.18 -14.76
C PHE A 206 0.07 5.20 -14.72
N THR A 207 -0.10 4.04 -14.06
CA THR A 207 0.95 3.00 -13.98
C THR A 207 1.38 2.55 -15.37
N ALA A 208 0.42 2.22 -16.24
CA ALA A 208 0.70 1.79 -17.61
C ALA A 208 1.34 2.90 -18.45
N GLY A 209 0.87 4.15 -18.28
CA GLY A 209 1.42 5.31 -18.98
C GLY A 209 2.83 5.65 -18.53
N LEU A 210 3.07 5.72 -17.22
CA LEU A 210 4.39 6.03 -16.68
C LEU A 210 5.42 4.95 -17.04
N ALA A 211 5.02 3.68 -17.00
CA ALA A 211 5.89 2.56 -17.39
C ALA A 211 6.45 2.73 -18.81
N GLN A 212 5.63 3.18 -19.75
CA GLN A 212 6.06 3.46 -21.12
C GLN A 212 6.88 4.76 -21.20
N PHE A 213 6.46 5.79 -20.45
CA PHE A 213 7.06 7.12 -20.48
C PHE A 213 8.53 7.14 -20.00
N ILE A 214 8.89 6.23 -19.07
CA ILE A 214 10.25 6.16 -18.47
C ILE A 214 10.97 4.83 -18.76
N ALA A 215 10.51 4.06 -19.74
CA ALA A 215 11.08 2.74 -20.05
C ALA A 215 12.55 2.79 -20.41
N ASP A 216 12.97 3.84 -21.13
CA ASP A 216 14.37 4.10 -21.52
C ASP A 216 15.31 4.35 -20.32
N ARG A 217 14.75 4.68 -19.16
CA ARG A 217 15.52 4.86 -17.92
C ARG A 217 15.81 3.55 -17.19
N GLY A 218 15.28 2.41 -17.66
CA GLY A 218 15.44 1.12 -17.01
C GLY A 218 14.71 1.00 -15.65
N ILE A 219 13.70 1.85 -15.39
CA ILE A 219 12.88 1.84 -14.18
C ILE A 219 11.57 1.14 -14.49
N ARG A 220 11.20 0.14 -13.68
CA ARG A 220 9.94 -0.58 -13.84
C ARG A 220 8.81 0.07 -13.02
N VAL A 221 7.61 0.12 -13.59
CA VAL A 221 6.44 0.69 -12.91
C VAL A 221 5.30 -0.31 -12.99
N ASN A 222 4.83 -0.82 -11.85
CA ASN A 222 3.73 -1.78 -11.79
C ASN A 222 2.73 -1.37 -10.69
N ALA A 223 1.55 -1.97 -10.71
CA ALA A 223 0.57 -1.78 -9.67
C ALA A 223 0.08 -3.13 -9.09
N VAL A 224 -0.20 -3.14 -7.80
CA VAL A 224 -0.96 -4.20 -7.14
C VAL A 224 -2.43 -3.76 -7.06
N ALA A 225 -3.35 -4.68 -7.31
CA ALA A 225 -4.79 -4.46 -7.18
C ALA A 225 -5.36 -5.38 -6.08
N PRO A 226 -5.37 -4.92 -4.81
CA PRO A 226 -5.97 -5.67 -3.73
C PRO A 226 -7.47 -5.84 -3.90
N GLY A 227 -8.00 -6.99 -3.46
CA GLY A 227 -9.38 -7.19 -3.10
C GLY A 227 -9.68 -6.66 -1.69
N PRO A 228 -10.65 -7.24 -0.97
CA PRO A 228 -10.92 -6.93 0.43
C PRO A 228 -9.75 -7.37 1.32
N ILE A 229 -9.04 -6.42 1.95
CA ILE A 229 -7.92 -6.68 2.86
C ILE A 229 -8.23 -6.07 4.22
N TRP A 230 -8.01 -6.85 5.28
CA TRP A 230 -8.31 -6.47 6.66
C TRP A 230 -7.27 -5.47 7.19
N THR A 231 -7.61 -4.18 7.14
CA THR A 231 -6.73 -3.05 7.49
C THR A 231 -7.51 -1.98 8.27
N PRO A 232 -6.86 -1.07 9.01
CA PRO A 232 -7.51 0.03 9.71
C PRO A 232 -8.38 0.93 8.81
N LEU A 233 -8.08 0.99 7.52
CA LEU A 233 -8.88 1.73 6.54
C LEU A 233 -10.35 1.25 6.53
N ILE A 234 -10.61 -0.02 6.80
CA ILE A 234 -11.96 -0.59 6.70
C ILE A 234 -12.86 -0.08 7.81
N PRO A 235 -12.57 -0.27 9.11
CA PRO A 235 -13.44 0.25 10.17
C PRO A 235 -13.38 1.78 10.32
N SER A 236 -12.43 2.47 9.69
CA SER A 236 -12.39 3.93 9.70
C SER A 236 -13.22 4.59 8.59
N THR A 237 -13.60 3.84 7.55
CA THR A 237 -14.24 4.41 6.35
C THR A 237 -15.55 3.73 5.95
N MET A 238 -15.90 2.63 6.62
CA MET A 238 -17.12 1.87 6.34
C MET A 238 -18.03 1.81 7.59
N PRO A 239 -19.34 1.73 7.41
CA PRO A 239 -20.25 1.55 8.54
C PRO A 239 -20.06 0.19 9.21
N PRO A 240 -20.33 0.06 10.53
CA PRO A 240 -20.07 -1.17 11.31
C PRO A 240 -20.67 -2.44 10.72
N GLU A 241 -21.87 -2.34 10.15
CA GLU A 241 -22.57 -3.48 9.53
C GLU A 241 -21.83 -3.98 8.26
N ALA A 242 -21.18 -3.08 7.52
CA ALA A 242 -20.38 -3.46 6.37
C ALA A 242 -19.04 -4.08 6.78
N VAL A 243 -18.50 -3.67 7.95
CA VAL A 243 -17.28 -4.26 8.52
C VAL A 243 -17.53 -5.70 8.97
N GLU A 244 -18.70 -5.99 9.57
CA GLU A 244 -19.06 -7.33 10.03
C GLU A 244 -18.97 -8.38 8.92
N GLY A 245 -19.49 -8.08 7.73
CA GLY A 245 -19.48 -8.98 6.57
C GLY A 245 -18.27 -8.87 5.65
N PHE A 246 -17.28 -8.05 6.02
CA PHE A 246 -16.20 -7.67 5.10
C PHE A 246 -15.38 -8.88 4.61
N GLY A 247 -15.28 -9.01 3.29
CA GLY A 247 -14.56 -10.09 2.62
C GLY A 247 -15.35 -11.40 2.42
N GLY A 248 -16.51 -11.58 3.08
CA GLY A 248 -17.31 -12.81 2.98
C GLY A 248 -17.82 -13.14 1.57
N ASN A 249 -17.90 -12.16 0.70
CA ASN A 249 -18.35 -12.31 -0.69
C ASN A 249 -17.20 -12.57 -1.69
N THR A 250 -15.99 -12.85 -1.20
CA THR A 250 -14.90 -13.37 -2.05
C THR A 250 -15.06 -14.87 -2.27
N PRO A 251 -14.56 -15.45 -3.38
CA PRO A 251 -14.52 -16.89 -3.54
C PRO A 251 -13.80 -17.65 -2.41
N LEU A 252 -12.77 -17.02 -1.77
CA LEU A 252 -12.12 -17.59 -0.59
C LEU A 252 -12.92 -17.42 0.71
N GLY A 253 -14.05 -16.72 0.69
CA GLY A 253 -14.99 -16.56 1.82
C GLY A 253 -14.49 -15.68 2.96
N ARG A 254 -13.42 -14.90 2.77
CA ARG A 254 -12.82 -14.04 3.79
C ARG A 254 -12.09 -12.84 3.21
N ALA A 255 -11.80 -11.88 4.05
CA ALA A 255 -10.82 -10.84 3.73
C ALA A 255 -9.39 -11.46 3.70
N GLY A 256 -8.54 -10.93 2.83
CA GLY A 256 -7.11 -11.19 2.89
C GLY A 256 -6.48 -10.45 4.06
N GLN A 257 -5.31 -10.92 4.50
CA GLN A 257 -4.47 -10.23 5.47
C GLN A 257 -3.41 -9.38 4.75
N PRO A 258 -2.94 -8.27 5.34
CA PRO A 258 -1.83 -7.49 4.79
C PRO A 258 -0.62 -8.33 4.40
N ALA A 259 -0.24 -9.31 5.21
CA ALA A 259 0.87 -10.22 4.96
C ALA A 259 0.73 -11.02 3.65
N GLU A 260 -0.52 -11.34 3.22
CA GLU A 260 -0.76 -12.08 1.99
C GLU A 260 -0.46 -11.27 0.71
N LEU A 261 -0.29 -9.96 0.83
CA LEU A 261 0.11 -9.09 -0.28
C LEU A 261 1.62 -8.88 -0.36
N ALA A 262 2.31 -8.95 0.78
CA ALA A 262 3.72 -8.58 0.90
C ALA A 262 4.63 -9.27 -0.14
N GLY A 263 4.39 -10.57 -0.40
CA GLY A 263 5.15 -11.34 -1.39
C GLY A 263 5.06 -10.80 -2.81
N VAL A 264 3.90 -10.24 -3.20
CA VAL A 264 3.72 -9.63 -4.52
C VAL A 264 4.49 -8.32 -4.62
N TYR A 265 4.49 -7.48 -3.57
CA TYR A 265 5.29 -6.25 -3.55
C TYR A 265 6.79 -6.57 -3.60
N VAL A 266 7.26 -7.59 -2.89
CA VAL A 266 8.65 -8.05 -2.96
C VAL A 266 9.01 -8.55 -4.37
N MET A 267 8.16 -9.36 -5.00
CA MET A 267 8.35 -9.81 -6.38
C MET A 267 8.46 -8.62 -7.33
N LEU A 268 7.55 -7.64 -7.24
CA LEU A 268 7.56 -6.47 -8.12
C LEU A 268 8.76 -5.54 -7.89
N ALA A 269 9.30 -5.50 -6.68
CA ALA A 269 10.49 -4.73 -6.35
C ALA A 269 11.79 -5.42 -6.78
N SER A 270 11.81 -6.76 -6.84
CA SER A 270 13.01 -7.56 -7.08
C SER A 270 13.23 -7.90 -8.57
N ASN A 271 14.34 -8.56 -8.85
CA ASN A 271 14.66 -9.09 -10.17
C ASN A 271 13.74 -10.21 -10.64
N ASP A 272 12.92 -10.80 -9.75
CA ASP A 272 11.92 -11.82 -10.11
C ASP A 272 10.91 -11.28 -11.14
N SER A 273 10.74 -9.96 -11.21
CA SER A 273 9.86 -9.27 -12.15
C SER A 273 10.61 -8.39 -13.16
N SER A 274 11.85 -8.74 -13.51
CA SER A 274 12.73 -7.94 -14.39
C SER A 274 12.12 -7.64 -15.78
N TYR A 275 11.18 -8.44 -16.26
CA TYR A 275 10.46 -8.22 -17.53
C TYR A 275 9.01 -7.75 -17.35
N MET A 276 8.65 -7.31 -16.13
CA MET A 276 7.31 -6.79 -15.83
C MET A 276 7.35 -5.29 -15.62
N THR A 277 6.69 -4.55 -16.52
CA THR A 277 6.42 -3.11 -16.36
C THR A 277 5.06 -2.78 -16.98
N GLY A 278 4.32 -1.84 -16.40
CA GLY A 278 2.97 -1.46 -16.81
C GLY A 278 1.87 -2.44 -16.36
N ALA A 279 2.21 -3.45 -15.55
CA ALA A 279 1.27 -4.47 -15.13
C ALA A 279 0.38 -4.01 -13.97
N LEU A 280 -0.87 -4.50 -13.95
CA LEU A 280 -1.79 -4.45 -12.82
C LEU A 280 -1.97 -5.87 -12.28
N VAL A 281 -1.42 -6.16 -11.11
CA VAL A 281 -1.37 -7.52 -10.54
C VAL A 281 -2.48 -7.68 -9.50
N PRO A 282 -3.51 -8.53 -9.74
CA PRO A 282 -4.60 -8.73 -8.80
C PRO A 282 -4.22 -9.67 -7.65
N VAL A 283 -4.62 -9.29 -6.42
CA VAL A 283 -4.60 -10.13 -5.21
C VAL A 283 -5.96 -10.00 -4.53
N THR A 284 -6.94 -10.78 -4.98
CA THR A 284 -8.37 -10.45 -4.84
C THR A 284 -9.21 -11.50 -4.12
N GLY A 285 -8.60 -12.58 -3.62
CA GLY A 285 -9.33 -13.69 -3.02
C GLY A 285 -10.25 -14.43 -4.00
N GLY A 286 -9.87 -14.43 -5.30
CA GLY A 286 -10.61 -15.12 -6.38
C GLY A 286 -11.61 -14.24 -7.15
N ARG A 287 -11.77 -12.95 -6.81
CA ARG A 287 -12.59 -12.05 -7.63
C ARG A 287 -11.87 -11.71 -8.93
N PRO A 288 -12.49 -11.90 -10.11
CA PRO A 288 -11.85 -11.62 -11.40
C PRO A 288 -11.66 -10.10 -11.62
N MET A 289 -10.64 -9.76 -12.38
CA MET A 289 -10.34 -8.40 -12.85
C MET A 289 -10.14 -8.41 -14.38
N LEU A 290 -11.15 -8.88 -15.09
CA LEU A 290 -11.16 -8.98 -16.57
C LEU A 290 -11.57 -7.66 -17.21
#